data_21020fd38633f2007e92d97f770042f6
#
_entry.id   21020fd38633f2007e92d97f770042f6
#
_cell.length_a   1.000
_cell.length_b   1.000
_cell.length_c   1.000
_cell.angle_alpha   90.00
_cell.angle_beta   90.00
_cell.angle_gamma   90.00
#
_symmetry.space_group_name_H-M   'P 1'
#
loop_
_entity.id
_entity.type
_entity.pdbx_description
1 polymer ?
#
loop_
_entity_poly.entity_id
_entity_poly.type
_entity_poly.pdbx_seq_one_letter_code
_entity_poly.pdbx_strand_id
1 'polypeptide(L)'
;MRRRGLTGPRSPCEGDRPARGTIVDHAAHTAGHQARFEFIALMAVMTSIIAFSIDAMLPALPHIGHDLTVADENDRQLVVIVLFVGLALAQLAYGPLSDTLGRKPAAYIGFSIFIAGSLLCVFAWSFEVMLTGRFLQGVGAAGPRIVSLALVRDLYSGRAMARIMSMVMGVFIIVPVIAPSVGQGLLFLGDWRLIFIALLVEGIIGLVWFAWRQPETLPADRRPAFSPRRIVLAFVEACTNPVTLGYTVAAGLVFGAFVGYLASTQQILGELYGLGAKFPLYFGANALAFGAASVLNAKLVLKLGMRRLAATGLAATSSLSAIFFVVSLLLEGHPPLWALMGYLLLLFFFTGILFGNFNALAMEPMGHIAGTAAAVVGSLATIISSTLGYALGQSYDGTVRPMIAGFAALTLLASLAMFLAERYRRHA
;
A
#
# COMPACT_ATOMS: atom_id res chain seq x y z
N MET A 1 -77.09 -27.74 -6.58
CA MET A 1 -77.12 -28.42 -5.28
C MET A 1 -76.11 -27.76 -4.38
N ARG A 2 -76.54 -26.83 -3.52
CA ARG A 2 -76.83 -26.84 -2.09
C ARG A 2 -75.76 -27.53 -1.24
N ARG A 3 -74.98 -26.74 -0.46
CA ARG A 3 -75.04 -26.57 1.02
C ARG A 3 -73.95 -25.61 1.45
N ARG A 4 -74.23 -24.44 2.02
CA ARG A 4 -74.40 -24.06 3.45
C ARG A 4 -73.16 -24.48 4.25
N GLY A 5 -72.32 -23.62 4.79
CA GLY A 5 -72.57 -22.46 5.69
C GLY A 5 -72.36 -22.95 7.11
N LEU A 6 -71.31 -22.50 7.82
CA LEU A 6 -71.25 -22.45 9.29
C LEU A 6 -70.32 -21.31 9.74
N THR A 7 -70.93 -20.33 10.34
CA THR A 7 -70.35 -19.26 11.09
C THR A 7 -69.93 -19.77 12.50
N GLY A 8 -68.68 -19.58 12.89
CA GLY A 8 -68.21 -19.75 14.25
C GLY A 8 -67.85 -18.39 14.88
N PRO A 9 -67.96 -18.23 16.20
CA PRO A 9 -68.04 -16.91 16.86
C PRO A 9 -66.67 -16.23 17.04
N ARG A 10 -66.69 -14.92 16.95
CA ARG A 10 -65.60 -14.02 17.29
C ARG A 10 -65.40 -14.04 18.83
N SER A 11 -64.18 -14.29 19.32
CA SER A 11 -63.74 -14.01 20.66
C SER A 11 -63.15 -12.59 20.77
N PRO A 12 -63.32 -11.92 21.90
CA PRO A 12 -62.99 -10.52 22.06
C PRO A 12 -61.57 -10.27 22.53
N CYS A 13 -61.08 -9.11 22.11
CA CYS A 13 -60.13 -8.24 22.80
C CYS A 13 -58.97 -8.90 23.57
N GLU A 14 -57.82 -8.94 22.93
CA GLU A 14 -56.55 -9.02 23.63
C GLU A 14 -55.79 -7.69 23.57
N GLY A 15 -55.64 -7.15 24.77
CA GLY A 15 -55.21 -5.78 25.00
C GLY A 15 -53.79 -5.46 24.52
N ASP A 16 -53.68 -4.24 24.20
CA ASP A 16 -52.46 -3.46 23.99
C ASP A 16 -51.32 -3.85 24.94
N ARG A 17 -50.31 -4.57 24.41
CA ARG A 17 -49.02 -4.73 25.08
C ARG A 17 -48.06 -3.71 24.47
N PRO A 18 -47.50 -2.80 25.29
CA PRO A 18 -46.56 -1.81 24.78
C PRO A 18 -45.30 -2.48 24.26
N ALA A 19 -44.87 -1.98 23.11
CA ALA A 19 -43.69 -2.36 22.34
C ALA A 19 -42.42 -2.39 23.22
N ARG A 20 -42.03 -3.56 23.73
CA ARG A 20 -40.69 -3.82 24.31
C ARG A 20 -39.64 -4.25 23.29
N GLY A 21 -40.00 -4.31 21.98
CA GLY A 21 -39.10 -4.78 20.90
C GLY A 21 -38.13 -3.73 20.34
N THR A 22 -38.44 -2.45 20.48
CA THR A 22 -37.72 -1.41 19.73
C THR A 22 -36.39 -0.94 20.35
N ILE A 23 -36.21 -1.09 21.67
CA ILE A 23 -34.98 -0.65 22.36
C ILE A 23 -33.88 -1.73 22.28
N VAL A 24 -34.24 -3.01 22.32
CA VAL A 24 -33.28 -4.12 22.26
C VAL A 24 -32.73 -4.27 20.81
N ASP A 25 -33.58 -4.08 19.81
CA ASP A 25 -33.15 -4.12 18.40
C ASP A 25 -32.25 -2.94 18.03
N HIS A 26 -32.49 -1.74 18.56
CA HIS A 26 -31.61 -0.60 18.35
C HIS A 26 -30.23 -0.78 19.02
N ALA A 27 -30.20 -1.35 20.23
CA ALA A 27 -28.92 -1.61 20.92
C ALA A 27 -28.10 -2.71 20.22
N ALA A 28 -28.72 -3.76 19.70
CA ALA A 28 -28.05 -4.82 18.94
C ALA A 28 -27.56 -4.31 17.55
N HIS A 29 -28.34 -3.46 16.90
CA HIS A 29 -27.95 -2.82 15.63
C HIS A 29 -26.80 -1.82 15.82
N THR A 30 -26.79 -1.03 16.87
CA THR A 30 -25.72 -0.09 17.19
C THR A 30 -24.44 -0.82 17.63
N ALA A 31 -24.55 -1.89 18.44
CA ALA A 31 -23.40 -2.72 18.82
C ALA A 31 -22.77 -3.43 17.61
N GLY A 32 -23.57 -3.94 16.70
CA GLY A 32 -23.08 -4.55 15.46
C GLY A 32 -22.45 -3.53 14.49
N HIS A 33 -22.89 -2.28 14.51
CA HIS A 33 -22.32 -1.20 13.70
C HIS A 33 -21.01 -0.68 14.31
N GLN A 34 -20.94 -0.53 15.62
CA GLN A 34 -19.72 -0.16 16.35
C GLN A 34 -18.63 -1.22 16.20
N ALA A 35 -18.95 -2.50 16.34
CA ALA A 35 -18.01 -3.60 16.14
C ALA A 35 -17.45 -3.63 14.71
N ARG A 36 -18.26 -3.32 13.69
CA ARG A 36 -17.80 -3.20 12.31
C ARG A 36 -16.86 -2.01 12.08
N PHE A 37 -17.19 -0.86 12.65
CA PHE A 37 -16.35 0.34 12.50
C PHE A 37 -15.00 0.14 13.19
N GLU A 38 -15.00 -0.41 14.40
CA GLU A 38 -13.78 -0.73 15.14
C GLU A 38 -12.88 -1.71 14.38
N PHE A 39 -13.46 -2.76 13.79
CA PHE A 39 -12.71 -3.69 12.96
C PHE A 39 -12.06 -3.00 11.76
N ILE A 40 -12.80 -2.14 11.05
CA ILE A 40 -12.28 -1.39 9.90
C ILE A 40 -11.15 -0.46 10.34
N ALA A 41 -11.32 0.24 11.47
CA ALA A 41 -10.30 1.14 12.00
C ALA A 41 -9.02 0.37 12.38
N LEU A 42 -9.15 -0.80 13.02
CA LEU A 42 -8.00 -1.65 13.34
C LEU A 42 -7.29 -2.14 12.08
N MET A 43 -8.03 -2.64 11.08
CA MET A 43 -7.44 -3.06 9.79
C MET A 43 -6.77 -1.90 9.07
N ALA A 44 -7.34 -0.71 9.16
CA ALA A 44 -6.77 0.50 8.60
C ALA A 44 -5.44 0.87 9.28
N VAL A 45 -5.36 0.84 10.62
CA VAL A 45 -4.10 1.03 11.37
C VAL A 45 -3.07 -0.01 10.98
N MET A 46 -3.43 -1.29 10.91
CA MET A 46 -2.51 -2.37 10.51
C MET A 46 -1.96 -2.21 9.10
N THR A 47 -2.72 -1.62 8.17
CA THR A 47 -2.27 -1.39 6.80
C THR A 47 -1.53 -0.07 6.64
N SER A 48 -1.86 0.96 7.43
CA SER A 48 -1.27 2.30 7.34
C SER A 48 0.17 2.37 7.84
N ILE A 49 0.57 1.46 8.73
CA ILE A 49 1.94 1.40 9.27
C ILE A 49 3.00 1.53 8.18
N ILE A 50 2.82 0.87 7.02
CA ILE A 50 3.78 0.94 5.91
C ILE A 50 3.85 2.34 5.32
N ALA A 51 2.69 2.89 4.93
CA ALA A 51 2.63 4.20 4.29
C ALA A 51 3.11 5.31 5.25
N PHE A 52 2.69 5.24 6.52
CA PHE A 52 3.12 6.21 7.53
C PHE A 52 4.63 6.12 7.78
N SER A 53 5.20 4.90 7.85
CA SER A 53 6.64 4.69 8.00
C SER A 53 7.47 5.23 6.83
N ILE A 54 6.91 5.26 5.61
CA ILE A 54 7.59 5.79 4.43
C ILE A 54 7.47 7.31 4.38
N ASP A 55 6.25 7.82 4.50
CA ASP A 55 5.95 9.18 4.10
C ASP A 55 6.18 10.21 5.22
N ALA A 56 5.98 9.82 6.50
CA ALA A 56 6.15 10.74 7.62
C ALA A 56 7.60 11.19 7.84
N MET A 57 8.57 10.37 7.43
CA MET A 57 9.99 10.71 7.62
C MET A 57 10.60 11.49 6.46
N LEU A 58 9.91 11.62 5.31
CA LEU A 58 10.48 12.32 4.14
C LEU A 58 10.98 13.74 4.46
N PRO A 59 10.25 14.57 5.19
CA PRO A 59 10.73 15.91 5.58
C PRO A 59 11.98 15.88 6.45
N ALA A 60 12.25 14.76 7.15
CA ALA A 60 13.34 14.62 8.10
C ALA A 60 14.65 14.13 7.46
N LEU A 61 14.65 13.70 6.20
CA LEU A 61 15.84 13.15 5.54
C LEU A 61 17.07 14.03 5.62
N PRO A 62 16.99 15.38 5.42
CA PRO A 62 18.15 16.25 5.58
C PRO A 62 18.70 16.27 7.01
N HIS A 63 17.82 16.31 8.01
CA HIS A 63 18.19 16.31 9.42
C HIS A 63 18.87 15.00 9.82
N ILE A 64 18.33 13.85 9.37
CA ILE A 64 18.90 12.52 9.58
C ILE A 64 20.29 12.44 8.94
N GLY A 65 20.43 12.90 7.69
CA GLY A 65 21.70 12.90 6.97
C GLY A 65 22.77 13.74 7.66
N HIS A 66 22.41 14.93 8.13
CA HIS A 66 23.29 15.82 8.87
C HIS A 66 23.74 15.21 10.20
N ASP A 67 22.79 14.77 11.03
CA ASP A 67 23.06 14.27 12.38
C ASP A 67 23.83 12.94 12.40
N LEU A 68 23.59 12.08 11.40
CA LEU A 68 24.29 10.80 11.26
C LEU A 68 25.50 10.87 10.32
N THR A 69 25.93 12.10 9.95
CA THR A 69 27.14 12.38 9.15
C THR A 69 27.22 11.57 7.85
N VAL A 70 26.09 11.53 7.11
CA VAL A 70 26.03 10.84 5.82
C VAL A 70 26.87 11.58 4.80
N ALA A 71 27.88 10.89 4.23
CA ALA A 71 28.89 11.49 3.37
C ALA A 71 28.32 11.94 2.00
N ASP A 72 27.48 11.13 1.39
CA ASP A 72 26.82 11.44 0.13
C ASP A 72 25.36 11.81 0.39
N GLU A 73 24.94 12.96 -0.11
CA GLU A 73 23.57 13.42 0.08
C GLU A 73 22.53 12.48 -0.50
N ASN A 74 22.86 11.72 -1.56
CA ASN A 74 21.96 10.74 -2.15
C ASN A 74 21.80 9.50 -1.27
N ASP A 75 22.78 9.17 -0.42
CA ASP A 75 22.66 8.03 0.49
C ASP A 75 21.56 8.19 1.54
N ARG A 76 21.13 9.43 1.84
CA ARG A 76 19.95 9.68 2.70
C ARG A 76 18.70 8.95 2.22
N GLN A 77 18.58 8.70 0.92
CA GLN A 77 17.49 7.99 0.29
C GLN A 77 17.43 6.51 0.69
N LEU A 78 18.56 5.91 1.12
CA LEU A 78 18.61 4.55 1.63
C LEU A 78 17.67 4.34 2.81
N VAL A 79 17.41 5.38 3.61
CA VAL A 79 16.44 5.34 4.72
C VAL A 79 15.03 4.94 4.22
N VAL A 80 14.67 5.31 2.98
CA VAL A 80 13.41 4.88 2.33
C VAL A 80 13.56 3.50 1.70
N ILE A 81 14.61 3.30 0.92
CA ILE A 81 14.79 2.12 0.07
C ILE A 81 14.94 0.84 0.89
N VAL A 82 15.72 0.88 1.97
CA VAL A 82 16.00 -0.30 2.82
C VAL A 82 14.73 -0.82 3.50
N LEU A 83 13.78 0.05 3.83
CA LEU A 83 12.48 -0.38 4.31
C LEU A 83 11.71 -1.19 3.24
N PHE A 84 11.72 -0.75 1.97
CA PHE A 84 11.11 -1.51 0.88
C PHE A 84 11.78 -2.87 0.66
N VAL A 85 13.10 -2.96 0.82
CA VAL A 85 13.84 -4.23 0.75
C VAL A 85 13.39 -5.18 1.86
N GLY A 86 13.31 -4.71 3.10
CA GLY A 86 12.78 -5.48 4.22
C GLY A 86 11.34 -5.96 3.98
N LEU A 87 10.49 -5.07 3.49
CA LEU A 87 9.09 -5.37 3.13
C LEU A 87 9.01 -6.45 2.05
N ALA A 88 9.80 -6.34 0.98
CA ALA A 88 9.79 -7.26 -0.15
C ALA A 88 10.16 -8.69 0.27
N LEU A 89 11.22 -8.85 1.06
CA LEU A 89 11.67 -10.16 1.54
C LEU A 89 10.65 -10.79 2.50
N ALA A 90 10.09 -9.98 3.38
CA ALA A 90 9.14 -10.44 4.39
C ALA A 90 7.78 -10.86 3.79
N GLN A 91 7.33 -10.21 2.71
CA GLN A 91 6.07 -10.56 2.05
C GLN A 91 6.01 -12.03 1.63
N LEU A 92 7.13 -12.63 1.20
CA LEU A 92 7.20 -14.07 0.85
C LEU A 92 6.93 -14.97 2.05
N ALA A 93 7.37 -14.56 3.23
CA ALA A 93 7.31 -15.39 4.44
C ALA A 93 5.96 -15.24 5.18
N TYR A 94 5.41 -14.02 5.30
CA TYR A 94 4.24 -13.78 6.15
C TYR A 94 2.95 -14.42 5.67
N GLY A 95 2.76 -14.62 4.36
CA GLY A 95 1.60 -15.36 3.85
C GLY A 95 1.55 -16.78 4.41
N PRO A 96 2.53 -17.63 4.06
CA PRO A 96 2.65 -18.99 4.60
C PRO A 96 2.74 -19.05 6.13
N LEU A 97 3.46 -18.12 6.76
CA LEU A 97 3.57 -18.04 8.22
C LEU A 97 2.20 -17.83 8.89
N SER A 98 1.42 -16.90 8.35
CA SER A 98 0.07 -16.60 8.83
C SER A 98 -0.91 -17.77 8.63
N ASP A 99 -0.72 -18.56 7.57
CA ASP A 99 -1.54 -19.74 7.31
C ASP A 99 -1.17 -20.91 8.23
N THR A 100 0.09 -21.05 8.61
CA THR A 100 0.59 -22.18 9.40
C THR A 100 0.54 -21.95 10.91
N LEU A 101 0.97 -20.78 11.37
CA LEU A 101 0.98 -20.45 12.80
C LEU A 101 -0.38 -19.92 13.29
N GLY A 102 -1.18 -19.37 12.36
CA GLY A 102 -2.39 -18.62 12.66
C GLY A 102 -2.19 -17.11 12.47
N ARG A 103 -3.31 -16.38 12.42
CA ARG A 103 -3.32 -14.93 12.15
C ARG A 103 -2.69 -14.12 13.29
N LYS A 104 -3.04 -14.47 14.53
CA LYS A 104 -2.54 -13.75 15.72
C LYS A 104 -1.03 -13.88 15.90
N PRO A 105 -0.43 -15.09 15.93
CA PRO A 105 1.02 -15.22 16.09
C PRO A 105 1.79 -14.50 14.98
N ALA A 106 1.34 -14.59 13.72
CA ALA A 106 2.00 -13.92 12.61
C ALA A 106 1.97 -12.38 12.75
N ALA A 107 0.82 -11.82 13.18
CA ALA A 107 0.71 -10.39 13.46
C ALA A 107 1.61 -9.96 14.62
N TYR A 108 1.66 -10.74 15.72
CA TYR A 108 2.52 -10.45 16.87
C TYR A 108 3.99 -10.41 16.49
N ILE A 109 4.46 -11.37 15.70
CA ILE A 109 5.84 -11.38 15.18
C ILE A 109 6.10 -10.11 14.38
N GLY A 110 5.18 -9.75 13.45
CA GLY A 110 5.31 -8.55 12.63
C GLY A 110 5.39 -7.27 13.46
N PHE A 111 4.44 -7.06 14.36
CA PHE A 111 4.45 -5.89 15.24
C PHE A 111 5.68 -5.83 16.15
N SER A 112 6.11 -6.97 16.72
CA SER A 112 7.30 -7.01 17.59
C SER A 112 8.56 -6.62 16.84
N ILE A 113 8.74 -7.11 15.60
CA ILE A 113 9.88 -6.74 14.74
C ILE A 113 9.79 -5.26 14.35
N PHE A 114 8.60 -4.76 14.02
CA PHE A 114 8.39 -3.34 13.70
C PHE A 114 8.73 -2.42 14.88
N ILE A 115 8.29 -2.78 16.08
CA ILE A 115 8.59 -2.06 17.33
C ILE A 115 10.10 -2.08 17.61
N ALA A 116 10.76 -3.23 17.47
CA ALA A 116 12.21 -3.34 17.63
C ALA A 116 12.97 -2.47 16.61
N GLY A 117 12.56 -2.50 15.33
CA GLY A 117 13.12 -1.64 14.30
C GLY A 117 12.91 -0.14 14.59
N SER A 118 11.72 0.23 15.09
CA SER A 118 11.42 1.61 15.49
C SER A 118 12.29 2.07 16.66
N LEU A 119 12.51 1.21 17.66
CA LEU A 119 13.43 1.49 18.78
C LEU A 119 14.87 1.70 18.29
N LEU A 120 15.34 0.86 17.37
CA LEU A 120 16.68 1.04 16.78
C LEU A 120 16.80 2.38 16.06
N CYS A 121 15.77 2.81 15.33
CA CYS A 121 15.77 4.11 14.67
C CYS A 121 15.76 5.28 15.69
N VAL A 122 15.00 5.18 16.79
CA VAL A 122 14.97 6.20 17.85
C VAL A 122 16.36 6.37 18.48
N PHE A 123 17.05 5.27 18.75
CA PHE A 123 18.37 5.28 19.38
C PHE A 123 19.52 5.21 18.38
N ALA A 124 19.28 5.45 17.08
CA ALA A 124 20.35 5.39 16.09
C ALA A 124 21.45 6.40 16.37
N TRP A 125 22.68 5.89 16.51
CA TRP A 125 23.91 6.67 16.71
C TRP A 125 24.80 6.66 15.46
N SER A 126 24.48 5.84 14.47
CA SER A 126 25.14 5.78 13.17
C SER A 126 24.12 5.52 12.07
N PHE A 127 24.51 5.81 10.83
CA PHE A 127 23.65 5.60 9.67
C PHE A 127 23.32 4.12 9.44
N GLU A 128 24.28 3.22 9.71
CA GLU A 128 24.10 1.75 9.59
C GLU A 128 23.05 1.24 10.58
N VAL A 129 23.05 1.75 11.81
CA VAL A 129 22.02 1.42 12.82
C VAL A 129 20.67 1.91 12.38
N MET A 130 20.59 3.11 11.82
CA MET A 130 19.36 3.64 11.21
C MET A 130 18.87 2.72 10.10
N LEU A 131 19.72 2.34 9.15
CA LEU A 131 19.36 1.45 8.05
C LEU A 131 18.90 0.06 8.54
N THR A 132 19.57 -0.48 9.56
CA THR A 132 19.17 -1.74 10.19
C THR A 132 17.78 -1.62 10.81
N GLY A 133 17.51 -0.55 11.53
CA GLY A 133 16.18 -0.25 12.07
C GLY A 133 15.12 -0.15 10.98
N ARG A 134 15.43 0.53 9.87
CA ARG A 134 14.54 0.68 8.71
C ARG A 134 14.25 -0.66 8.02
N PHE A 135 15.28 -1.52 7.86
CA PHE A 135 15.10 -2.87 7.35
C PHE A 135 14.13 -3.68 8.22
N LEU A 136 14.34 -3.66 9.55
CA LEU A 136 13.46 -4.36 10.49
C LEU A 136 12.04 -3.77 10.49
N GLN A 137 11.89 -2.45 10.39
CA GLN A 137 10.57 -1.83 10.21
C GLN A 137 9.86 -2.35 8.95
N GLY A 138 10.58 -2.48 7.83
CA GLY A 138 10.03 -3.06 6.59
C GLY A 138 9.61 -4.52 6.77
N VAL A 139 10.47 -5.34 7.38
CA VAL A 139 10.17 -6.74 7.70
C VAL A 139 8.97 -6.83 8.63
N GLY A 140 8.93 -6.03 9.68
CA GLY A 140 7.86 -6.06 10.68
C GLY A 140 6.51 -5.58 10.13
N ALA A 141 6.49 -4.52 9.33
CA ALA A 141 5.26 -3.93 8.78
C ALA A 141 4.54 -4.85 7.77
N ALA A 142 5.25 -5.77 7.13
CA ALA A 142 4.67 -6.77 6.22
C ALA A 142 3.65 -7.67 6.95
N GLY A 143 3.92 -8.05 8.18
CA GLY A 143 3.06 -8.95 8.98
C GLY A 143 1.65 -8.42 9.19
N PRO A 144 1.48 -7.28 9.88
CA PRO A 144 0.17 -6.65 10.09
C PRO A 144 -0.60 -6.42 8.79
N ARG A 145 0.07 -5.95 7.73
CA ARG A 145 -0.56 -5.74 6.43
C ARG A 145 -1.14 -7.03 5.83
N ILE A 146 -0.34 -8.10 5.78
CA ILE A 146 -0.78 -9.37 5.18
C ILE A 146 -1.87 -10.00 6.03
N VAL A 147 -1.72 -9.97 7.36
CA VAL A 147 -2.71 -10.50 8.28
C VAL A 147 -4.03 -9.74 8.19
N SER A 148 -4.01 -8.41 8.07
CA SER A 148 -5.25 -7.63 7.94
C SER A 148 -6.06 -8.03 6.71
N LEU A 149 -5.41 -8.25 5.57
CA LEU A 149 -6.07 -8.71 4.35
C LEU A 149 -6.61 -10.15 4.48
N ALA A 150 -5.90 -11.01 5.21
CA ALA A 150 -6.34 -12.37 5.49
C ALA A 150 -7.56 -12.37 6.41
N LEU A 151 -7.57 -11.56 7.49
CA LEU A 151 -8.70 -11.42 8.41
C LEU A 151 -9.96 -10.94 7.71
N VAL A 152 -9.86 -9.98 6.81
CA VAL A 152 -11.02 -9.52 6.03
C VAL A 152 -11.58 -10.67 5.18
N ARG A 153 -10.72 -11.51 4.59
CA ARG A 153 -11.14 -12.69 3.81
C ARG A 153 -11.69 -13.82 4.67
N ASP A 154 -11.17 -14.00 5.87
CA ASP A 154 -11.63 -15.05 6.80
C ASP A 154 -13.03 -14.73 7.36
N LEU A 155 -13.33 -13.44 7.61
CA LEU A 155 -14.55 -12.99 8.29
C LEU A 155 -15.66 -12.55 7.34
N TYR A 156 -15.33 -12.16 6.10
CA TYR A 156 -16.29 -11.59 5.15
C TYR A 156 -16.16 -12.21 3.77
N SER A 157 -17.30 -12.29 3.04
CA SER A 157 -17.35 -12.78 1.68
C SER A 157 -18.19 -11.87 0.78
N GLY A 158 -18.02 -12.00 -0.53
CA GLY A 158 -18.84 -11.33 -1.53
C GLY A 158 -18.87 -9.80 -1.37
N ARG A 159 -20.05 -9.19 -1.40
CA ARG A 159 -20.25 -7.73 -1.34
C ARG A 159 -19.79 -7.11 0.00
N ALA A 160 -19.94 -7.84 1.11
CA ALA A 160 -19.50 -7.36 2.42
C ALA A 160 -17.97 -7.25 2.48
N MET A 161 -17.24 -8.25 2.00
CA MET A 161 -15.79 -8.23 1.89
C MET A 161 -15.31 -7.04 1.02
N ALA A 162 -15.93 -6.88 -0.16
CA ALA A 162 -15.56 -5.79 -1.07
C ALA A 162 -15.76 -4.40 -0.42
N ARG A 163 -16.88 -4.22 0.33
CA ARG A 163 -17.14 -2.96 1.03
C ARG A 163 -16.11 -2.66 2.11
N ILE A 164 -15.75 -3.65 2.95
CA ILE A 164 -14.77 -3.47 4.02
C ILE A 164 -13.39 -3.20 3.43
N MET A 165 -12.98 -3.99 2.41
CA MET A 165 -11.73 -3.77 1.69
C MET A 165 -11.62 -2.35 1.12
N SER A 166 -12.70 -1.85 0.50
CA SER A 166 -12.73 -0.49 -0.04
C SER A 166 -12.58 0.58 1.05
N MET A 167 -13.15 0.37 2.24
CA MET A 167 -12.99 1.30 3.36
C MET A 167 -11.56 1.28 3.92
N VAL A 168 -10.96 0.10 4.08
CA VAL A 168 -9.56 -0.05 4.51
C VAL A 168 -8.61 0.59 3.51
N MET A 169 -8.81 0.33 2.21
CA MET A 169 -8.01 0.94 1.15
C MET A 169 -8.22 2.46 1.07
N GLY A 170 -9.42 2.97 1.37
CA GLY A 170 -9.69 4.40 1.46
C GLY A 170 -8.81 5.09 2.51
N VAL A 171 -8.68 4.50 3.69
CA VAL A 171 -7.78 5.02 4.73
C VAL A 171 -6.32 4.94 4.27
N PHE A 172 -5.91 3.82 3.67
CA PHE A 172 -4.55 3.65 3.13
C PHE A 172 -4.18 4.75 2.11
N ILE A 173 -5.13 5.22 1.31
CA ILE A 173 -4.93 6.31 0.33
C ILE A 173 -4.79 7.69 1.03
N ILE A 174 -5.46 7.89 2.16
CA ILE A 174 -5.42 9.17 2.89
C ILE A 174 -4.09 9.33 3.65
N VAL A 175 -3.49 8.23 4.12
CA VAL A 175 -2.27 8.27 4.92
C VAL A 175 -1.10 9.00 4.22
N PRO A 176 -0.75 8.74 2.95
CA PRO A 176 0.30 9.48 2.25
C PRO A 176 0.03 10.99 2.12
N VAL A 177 -1.24 11.40 2.15
CA VAL A 177 -1.61 12.83 2.12
C VAL A 177 -1.28 13.52 3.44
N ILE A 178 -1.46 12.83 4.56
CA ILE A 178 -1.36 13.39 5.91
C ILE A 178 0.03 13.13 6.52
N ALA A 179 0.63 11.98 6.25
CA ALA A 179 1.84 11.52 6.92
C ALA A 179 3.02 12.51 6.84
N PRO A 180 3.36 13.11 5.68
CA PRO A 180 4.44 14.10 5.63
C PRO A 180 4.12 15.35 6.45
N SER A 181 2.84 15.75 6.54
CA SER A 181 2.41 16.89 7.37
C SER A 181 2.56 16.60 8.86
N VAL A 182 2.26 15.38 9.29
CA VAL A 182 2.52 14.92 10.66
C VAL A 182 4.02 14.90 10.93
N GLY A 183 4.82 14.34 10.02
CA GLY A 183 6.28 14.32 10.12
C GLY A 183 6.87 15.74 10.25
N GLN A 184 6.43 16.66 9.40
CA GLN A 184 6.86 18.07 9.47
C GLN A 184 6.41 18.74 10.77
N GLY A 185 5.19 18.45 11.25
CA GLY A 185 4.70 18.93 12.54
C GLY A 185 5.56 18.45 13.71
N LEU A 186 5.98 17.18 13.69
CA LEU A 186 6.87 16.64 14.72
C LEU A 186 8.26 17.29 14.68
N LEU A 187 8.78 17.62 13.49
CA LEU A 187 10.05 18.36 13.35
C LEU A 187 9.98 19.78 13.92
N PHE A 188 8.81 20.42 13.94
CA PHE A 188 8.65 21.72 14.63
C PHE A 188 8.63 21.60 16.15
N LEU A 189 8.30 20.40 16.67
CA LEU A 189 8.27 20.16 18.12
C LEU A 189 9.63 19.71 18.67
N GLY A 190 10.52 19.21 17.81
CA GLY A 190 11.83 18.75 18.24
C GLY A 190 12.63 18.01 17.16
N ASP A 191 13.43 17.05 17.61
CA ASP A 191 14.33 16.25 16.75
C ASP A 191 13.55 15.27 15.85
N TRP A 192 14.14 14.89 14.72
CA TRP A 192 13.64 13.86 13.79
C TRP A 192 13.31 12.51 14.47
N ARG A 193 13.94 12.21 15.61
CA ARG A 193 13.66 11.02 16.43
C ARG A 193 12.21 10.94 16.89
N LEU A 194 11.52 12.09 17.04
CA LEU A 194 10.09 12.13 17.40
C LEU A 194 9.21 11.43 16.37
N ILE A 195 9.60 11.41 15.09
CA ILE A 195 8.88 10.70 14.05
C ILE A 195 8.96 9.18 14.30
N PHE A 196 10.15 8.68 14.65
CA PHE A 196 10.32 7.26 14.97
C PHE A 196 9.66 6.86 16.30
N ILE A 197 9.59 7.78 17.26
CA ILE A 197 8.79 7.61 18.48
C ILE A 197 7.29 7.52 18.13
N ALA A 198 6.79 8.34 17.23
CA ALA A 198 5.40 8.25 16.77
C ALA A 198 5.11 6.91 16.07
N LEU A 199 6.03 6.42 15.23
CA LEU A 199 5.95 5.09 14.60
C LEU A 199 5.99 3.96 15.65
N LEU A 200 6.83 4.08 16.66
CA LEU A 200 6.90 3.15 17.79
C LEU A 200 5.56 3.09 18.53
N VAL A 201 4.99 4.25 18.84
CA VAL A 201 3.69 4.37 19.52
C VAL A 201 2.58 3.78 18.64
N GLU A 202 2.56 4.06 17.33
CA GLU A 202 1.61 3.45 16.38
C GLU A 202 1.71 1.92 16.41
N GLY A 203 2.93 1.38 16.37
CA GLY A 203 3.18 -0.07 16.44
C GLY A 203 2.68 -0.69 17.74
N ILE A 204 2.93 -0.04 18.89
CA ILE A 204 2.46 -0.49 20.21
C ILE A 204 0.93 -0.42 20.29
N ILE A 205 0.32 0.69 19.88
CA ILE A 205 -1.14 0.83 19.86
C ILE A 205 -1.75 -0.24 18.97
N GLY A 206 -1.21 -0.44 17.75
CA GLY A 206 -1.67 -1.47 16.84
C GLY A 206 -1.58 -2.87 17.43
N LEU A 207 -0.46 -3.21 18.06
CA LEU A 207 -0.25 -4.51 18.72
C LEU A 207 -1.24 -4.73 19.87
N VAL A 208 -1.35 -3.76 20.79
CA VAL A 208 -2.21 -3.88 21.97
C VAL A 208 -3.68 -3.95 21.57
N TRP A 209 -4.11 -3.07 20.66
CA TRP A 209 -5.48 -3.07 20.15
C TRP A 209 -5.82 -4.37 19.44
N PHE A 210 -4.94 -4.85 18.56
CA PHE A 210 -5.08 -6.13 17.88
C PHE A 210 -5.15 -7.31 18.87
N ALA A 211 -4.23 -7.35 19.84
CA ALA A 211 -4.17 -8.40 20.85
C ALA A 211 -5.47 -8.50 21.66
N TRP A 212 -6.02 -7.36 22.00
CA TRP A 212 -7.19 -7.28 22.90
C TRP A 212 -8.50 -7.54 22.16
N ARG A 213 -8.65 -7.02 20.95
CA ARG A 213 -9.96 -7.02 20.26
C ARG A 213 -10.11 -8.09 19.19
N GLN A 214 -9.02 -8.58 18.60
CA GLN A 214 -9.10 -9.54 17.52
C GLN A 214 -8.88 -10.97 18.00
N PRO A 215 -9.90 -11.86 17.93
CA PRO A 215 -9.70 -13.29 18.19
C PRO A 215 -8.94 -13.94 17.03
N GLU A 216 -8.37 -15.14 17.28
CA GLU A 216 -7.81 -15.96 16.20
C GLU A 216 -8.93 -16.43 15.27
N THR A 217 -8.75 -16.22 13.97
CA THR A 217 -9.78 -16.57 12.96
C THR A 217 -9.46 -17.86 12.22
N LEU A 218 -8.22 -18.38 12.32
CA LEU A 218 -7.83 -19.62 11.70
C LEU A 218 -7.68 -20.75 12.75
N PRO A 219 -8.68 -21.64 12.89
CA PRO A 219 -8.63 -22.76 13.82
C PRO A 219 -7.43 -23.68 13.56
N ALA A 220 -6.89 -24.29 14.61
CA ALA A 220 -5.67 -25.12 14.51
C ALA A 220 -5.82 -26.32 13.56
N ASP A 221 -7.01 -26.92 13.51
CA ASP A 221 -7.38 -28.04 12.64
C ASP A 221 -7.40 -27.67 11.13
N ARG A 222 -7.51 -26.38 10.81
CA ARG A 222 -7.51 -25.85 9.43
C ARG A 222 -6.16 -25.30 8.98
N ARG A 223 -5.14 -25.31 9.84
CA ARG A 223 -3.81 -24.81 9.52
C ARG A 223 -3.05 -25.84 8.68
N PRO A 224 -2.66 -25.51 7.45
CA PRO A 224 -1.80 -26.41 6.65
C PRO A 224 -0.40 -26.48 7.27
N ALA A 225 0.27 -27.62 7.11
CA ALA A 225 1.68 -27.71 7.48
C ALA A 225 2.52 -26.74 6.63
N PHE A 226 3.53 -26.16 7.25
CA PHE A 226 4.49 -25.28 6.55
C PHE A 226 5.20 -26.08 5.46
N SER A 227 5.12 -25.59 4.24
CA SER A 227 5.69 -26.28 3.09
C SER A 227 6.53 -25.30 2.24
N PRO A 228 7.84 -25.25 2.42
CA PRO A 228 8.73 -24.48 1.55
C PRO A 228 8.56 -24.84 0.08
N ARG A 229 8.28 -26.12 -0.20
CA ARG A 229 8.04 -26.61 -1.56
C ARG A 229 6.87 -25.89 -2.25
N ARG A 230 5.79 -25.60 -1.51
CA ARG A 230 4.63 -24.84 -2.08
C ARG A 230 5.04 -23.43 -2.46
N ILE A 231 5.86 -22.77 -1.66
CA ILE A 231 6.36 -21.43 -1.92
C ILE A 231 7.25 -21.44 -3.17
N VAL A 232 8.18 -22.40 -3.25
CA VAL A 232 9.07 -22.54 -4.41
C VAL A 232 8.27 -22.87 -5.67
N LEU A 233 7.31 -23.78 -5.61
CA LEU A 233 6.46 -24.13 -6.77
C LEU A 233 5.64 -22.90 -7.23
N ALA A 234 5.03 -22.14 -6.32
CA ALA A 234 4.31 -20.94 -6.67
C ALA A 234 5.23 -19.86 -7.26
N PHE A 235 6.48 -19.75 -6.74
CA PHE A 235 7.49 -18.86 -7.30
C PHE A 235 7.86 -19.27 -8.74
N VAL A 236 8.17 -20.55 -8.95
CA VAL A 236 8.47 -21.06 -10.29
C VAL A 236 7.30 -20.85 -11.24
N GLU A 237 6.08 -21.15 -10.80
CA GLU A 237 4.88 -20.97 -11.61
C GLU A 237 4.64 -19.50 -11.98
N ALA A 238 4.76 -18.58 -11.02
CA ALA A 238 4.65 -17.14 -11.27
C ALA A 238 5.74 -16.63 -12.24
N CYS A 239 6.97 -17.15 -12.15
CA CYS A 239 8.08 -16.79 -13.02
C CYS A 239 8.01 -17.46 -14.40
N THR A 240 7.38 -18.61 -14.52
CA THR A 240 7.26 -19.34 -15.80
C THR A 240 5.99 -18.99 -16.58
N ASN A 241 4.97 -18.44 -15.92
CA ASN A 241 3.78 -17.96 -16.59
C ASN A 241 4.03 -16.57 -17.22
N PRO A 242 4.07 -16.44 -18.56
CA PRO A 242 4.45 -15.20 -19.22
C PRO A 242 3.50 -14.03 -18.95
N VAL A 243 2.21 -14.32 -18.71
CA VAL A 243 1.20 -13.30 -18.40
C VAL A 243 1.45 -12.75 -16.99
N THR A 244 1.57 -13.64 -16.00
CA THR A 244 1.86 -13.26 -14.61
C THR A 244 3.19 -12.52 -14.51
N LEU A 245 4.25 -13.07 -15.09
CA LEU A 245 5.59 -12.46 -15.06
C LEU A 245 5.57 -11.08 -15.76
N GLY A 246 4.97 -11.00 -16.96
CA GLY A 246 4.92 -9.76 -17.73
C GLY A 246 4.21 -8.63 -16.99
N TYR A 247 3.06 -8.91 -16.36
CA TYR A 247 2.35 -7.91 -15.55
C TYR A 247 3.04 -7.61 -14.21
N THR A 248 3.72 -8.60 -13.61
CA THR A 248 4.54 -8.39 -12.41
C THR A 248 5.72 -7.46 -12.70
N VAL A 249 6.42 -7.70 -13.81
CA VAL A 249 7.52 -6.83 -14.26
C VAL A 249 7.00 -5.43 -14.60
N ALA A 250 5.88 -5.32 -15.34
CA ALA A 250 5.28 -4.02 -15.64
C ALA A 250 4.90 -3.25 -14.37
N ALA A 251 4.31 -3.93 -13.38
CA ALA A 251 4.02 -3.35 -12.07
C ALA A 251 5.29 -2.90 -11.35
N GLY A 252 6.33 -3.75 -11.31
CA GLY A 252 7.62 -3.45 -10.69
C GLY A 252 8.33 -2.26 -11.34
N LEU A 253 8.26 -2.13 -12.66
CA LEU A 253 8.85 -1.01 -13.41
C LEU A 253 8.13 0.32 -13.09
N VAL A 254 6.81 0.35 -13.17
CA VAL A 254 6.03 1.56 -12.86
C VAL A 254 6.19 1.94 -11.39
N PHE A 255 6.15 0.96 -10.49
CA PHE A 255 6.34 1.20 -9.08
C PHE A 255 7.79 1.56 -8.73
N GLY A 256 8.77 1.11 -9.54
CA GLY A 256 10.18 1.51 -9.44
C GLY A 256 10.39 3.00 -9.70
N ALA A 257 9.74 3.53 -10.74
CA ALA A 257 9.73 4.98 -10.99
C ALA A 257 9.09 5.75 -9.82
N PHE A 258 8.00 5.22 -9.25
CA PHE A 258 7.36 5.79 -8.07
C PHE A 258 8.27 5.76 -6.82
N VAL A 259 8.96 4.65 -6.56
CA VAL A 259 9.92 4.54 -5.43
C VAL A 259 11.10 5.50 -5.64
N GLY A 260 11.59 5.64 -6.89
CA GLY A 260 12.60 6.66 -7.23
C GLY A 260 12.13 8.09 -6.94
N TYR A 261 10.85 8.39 -7.25
CA TYR A 261 10.24 9.66 -6.84
C TYR A 261 10.22 9.81 -5.31
N LEU A 262 9.76 8.79 -4.57
CA LEU A 262 9.74 8.84 -3.11
C LEU A 262 11.13 9.10 -2.53
N ALA A 263 12.16 8.47 -3.12
CA ALA A 263 13.54 8.62 -2.70
C ALA A 263 14.08 10.04 -2.92
N SER A 264 13.81 10.65 -4.07
CA SER A 264 14.36 11.95 -4.47
C SER A 264 13.43 13.15 -4.25
N THR A 265 12.15 12.92 -3.92
CA THR A 265 11.13 14.00 -3.87
C THR A 265 11.47 15.08 -2.85
N GLN A 266 12.09 14.73 -1.71
CA GLN A 266 12.49 15.70 -0.70
C GLN A 266 13.63 16.59 -1.21
N GLN A 267 14.64 16.02 -1.89
CA GLN A 267 15.72 16.77 -2.52
C GLN A 267 15.17 17.68 -3.63
N ILE A 268 14.22 17.18 -4.45
CA ILE A 268 13.63 17.96 -5.52
C ILE A 268 12.71 19.06 -4.97
N LEU A 269 11.62 18.70 -4.27
CA LEU A 269 10.64 19.68 -3.83
C LEU A 269 11.12 20.50 -2.63
N GLY A 270 11.79 19.84 -1.67
CA GLY A 270 12.25 20.48 -0.43
C GLY A 270 13.46 21.38 -0.64
N GLU A 271 14.51 20.88 -1.30
CA GLU A 271 15.79 21.57 -1.45
C GLU A 271 15.87 22.33 -2.79
N LEU A 272 15.76 21.66 -3.95
CA LEU A 272 15.92 22.31 -5.26
C LEU A 272 14.89 23.42 -5.48
N TYR A 273 13.60 23.19 -5.16
CA TYR A 273 12.56 24.23 -5.25
C TYR A 273 12.38 25.05 -3.97
N GLY A 274 13.14 24.77 -2.93
CA GLY A 274 13.13 25.54 -1.69
C GLY A 274 11.81 25.56 -0.93
N LEU A 275 10.99 24.51 -1.09
CA LEU A 275 9.66 24.50 -0.45
C LEU A 275 9.73 24.31 1.06
N GLY A 276 10.82 23.72 1.59
CA GLY A 276 11.04 23.58 3.04
C GLY A 276 9.80 23.03 3.75
N ALA A 277 9.28 23.77 4.72
CA ALA A 277 8.10 23.39 5.50
C ALA A 277 6.80 23.26 4.66
N LYS A 278 6.75 23.76 3.42
CA LYS A 278 5.62 23.60 2.51
C LYS A 278 5.66 22.30 1.73
N PHE A 279 6.76 21.55 1.75
CA PHE A 279 6.93 20.26 1.09
C PHE A 279 5.74 19.32 1.26
N PRO A 280 5.19 19.12 2.48
CA PRO A 280 4.06 18.21 2.69
C PRO A 280 2.81 18.56 1.89
N LEU A 281 2.55 19.84 1.63
CA LEU A 281 1.37 20.28 0.85
C LEU A 281 1.47 19.82 -0.61
N TYR A 282 2.62 19.99 -1.22
CA TYR A 282 2.87 19.60 -2.60
C TYR A 282 2.92 18.08 -2.78
N PHE A 283 3.57 17.39 -1.83
CA PHE A 283 3.55 15.92 -1.79
C PHE A 283 2.13 15.38 -1.62
N GLY A 284 1.37 15.94 -0.68
CA GLY A 284 -0.02 15.57 -0.42
C GLY A 284 -0.93 15.79 -1.63
N ALA A 285 -0.72 16.84 -2.42
CA ALA A 285 -1.45 17.06 -3.67
C ALA A 285 -1.23 15.93 -4.68
N ASN A 286 0.01 15.43 -4.83
CA ASN A 286 0.32 14.29 -5.69
C ASN A 286 -0.34 13.00 -5.16
N ALA A 287 -0.30 12.77 -3.85
CA ALA A 287 -0.97 11.64 -3.21
C ALA A 287 -2.50 11.69 -3.39
N LEU A 288 -3.11 12.88 -3.32
CA LEU A 288 -4.54 13.08 -3.61
C LEU A 288 -4.89 12.75 -5.06
N ALA A 289 -4.04 13.14 -6.02
CA ALA A 289 -4.24 12.80 -7.44
C ALA A 289 -4.23 11.28 -7.66
N PHE A 290 -3.27 10.58 -7.03
CA PHE A 290 -3.20 9.10 -7.05
C PHE A 290 -4.46 8.47 -6.42
N GLY A 291 -4.89 8.97 -5.28
CA GLY A 291 -6.09 8.51 -4.59
C GLY A 291 -7.36 8.72 -5.39
N ALA A 292 -7.56 9.91 -5.95
CA ALA A 292 -8.69 10.24 -6.80
C ALA A 292 -8.78 9.31 -8.03
N ALA A 293 -7.64 9.02 -8.65
CA ALA A 293 -7.54 8.07 -9.75
C ALA A 293 -7.94 6.65 -9.35
N SER A 294 -7.51 6.18 -8.17
CA SER A 294 -7.88 4.86 -7.65
C SER A 294 -9.39 4.73 -7.43
N VAL A 295 -10.03 5.77 -6.89
CA VAL A 295 -11.49 5.82 -6.72
C VAL A 295 -12.21 5.84 -8.08
N LEU A 296 -11.71 6.62 -9.04
CA LEU A 296 -12.27 6.67 -10.39
C LEU A 296 -12.08 5.33 -11.11
N ASN A 297 -10.92 4.69 -10.98
CA ASN A 297 -10.63 3.37 -11.54
C ASN A 297 -11.64 2.32 -11.09
N ALA A 298 -12.03 2.32 -9.81
CA ALA A 298 -13.03 1.38 -9.28
C ALA A 298 -14.39 1.46 -10.00
N LYS A 299 -14.75 2.65 -10.51
CA LYS A 299 -15.97 2.85 -11.33
C LYS A 299 -15.76 2.52 -12.80
N LEU A 300 -14.60 2.92 -13.35
CA LEU A 300 -14.31 2.76 -14.78
C LEU A 300 -13.99 1.33 -15.16
N VAL A 301 -13.37 0.54 -14.26
CA VAL A 301 -12.98 -0.84 -14.53
C VAL A 301 -14.16 -1.74 -14.86
N LEU A 302 -15.33 -1.46 -14.28
CA LEU A 302 -16.57 -2.20 -14.55
C LEU A 302 -17.10 -1.94 -15.98
N LYS A 303 -16.79 -0.78 -16.57
CA LYS A 303 -17.26 -0.39 -17.92
C LYS A 303 -16.22 -0.68 -19.01
N LEU A 304 -14.97 -0.38 -18.73
CA LEU A 304 -13.89 -0.40 -19.73
C LEU A 304 -13.01 -1.66 -19.65
N GLY A 305 -13.02 -2.33 -18.49
CA GLY A 305 -12.16 -3.48 -18.20
C GLY A 305 -10.73 -3.09 -17.83
N MET A 306 -10.06 -3.96 -17.04
CA MET A 306 -8.71 -3.74 -16.50
C MET A 306 -7.65 -3.49 -17.58
N ARG A 307 -7.68 -4.28 -18.66
CA ARG A 307 -6.66 -4.20 -19.74
C ARG A 307 -6.68 -2.89 -20.50
N ARG A 308 -7.88 -2.37 -20.84
CA ARG A 308 -7.99 -1.08 -21.52
C ARG A 308 -7.51 0.06 -20.63
N LEU A 309 -7.92 0.03 -19.35
CA LEU A 309 -7.48 1.05 -18.39
C LEU A 309 -5.98 1.00 -18.15
N ALA A 310 -5.40 -0.20 -18.03
CA ALA A 310 -3.95 -0.37 -17.91
C ALA A 310 -3.23 0.17 -19.16
N ALA A 311 -3.68 -0.18 -20.36
CA ALA A 311 -3.08 0.27 -21.61
C ALA A 311 -3.16 1.79 -21.78
N THR A 312 -4.34 2.39 -21.53
CA THR A 312 -4.53 3.85 -21.65
C THR A 312 -3.75 4.63 -20.58
N GLY A 313 -3.76 4.15 -19.33
CA GLY A 313 -2.98 4.74 -18.25
C GLY A 313 -1.49 4.69 -18.54
N LEU A 314 -0.99 3.55 -19.03
CA LEU A 314 0.42 3.37 -19.35
C LEU A 314 0.86 4.22 -20.57
N ALA A 315 0.05 4.27 -21.61
CA ALA A 315 0.31 5.15 -22.76
C ALA A 315 0.33 6.64 -22.32
N ALA A 316 -0.60 7.04 -21.46
CA ALA A 316 -0.65 8.40 -20.93
C ALA A 316 0.59 8.74 -20.08
N THR A 317 1.00 7.85 -19.14
CA THR A 317 2.19 8.07 -18.32
C THR A 317 3.45 8.10 -19.15
N SER A 318 3.62 7.18 -20.12
CA SER A 318 4.79 7.13 -21.01
C SER A 318 4.89 8.38 -21.88
N SER A 319 3.79 8.77 -22.55
CA SER A 319 3.76 9.95 -23.41
C SER A 319 3.99 11.24 -22.62
N LEU A 320 3.34 11.39 -21.47
CA LEU A 320 3.48 12.54 -20.60
C LEU A 320 4.93 12.68 -20.11
N SER A 321 5.55 11.56 -19.68
CA SER A 321 6.93 11.56 -19.20
C SER A 321 7.93 11.81 -20.33
N ALA A 322 7.71 11.25 -21.52
CA ALA A 322 8.57 11.50 -22.68
C ALA A 322 8.51 12.98 -23.11
N ILE A 323 7.32 13.57 -23.18
CA ILE A 323 7.14 14.99 -23.51
C ILE A 323 7.81 15.87 -22.45
N PHE A 324 7.55 15.59 -21.17
CA PHE A 324 8.10 16.40 -20.10
C PHE A 324 9.62 16.21 -19.94
N PHE A 325 10.16 15.07 -20.34
CA PHE A 325 11.61 14.86 -20.44
C PHE A 325 12.24 15.82 -21.44
N VAL A 326 11.65 15.97 -22.63
CA VAL A 326 12.12 16.96 -23.62
C VAL A 326 12.02 18.38 -23.06
N VAL A 327 10.91 18.72 -22.40
CA VAL A 327 10.76 20.03 -21.71
C VAL A 327 11.85 20.23 -20.67
N SER A 328 12.19 19.21 -19.88
CA SER A 328 13.23 19.30 -18.86
C SER A 328 14.62 19.49 -19.47
N LEU A 329 14.89 18.92 -20.65
CA LEU A 329 16.14 19.18 -21.39
C LEU A 329 16.25 20.61 -21.85
N LEU A 330 15.17 21.16 -22.43
CA LEU A 330 15.11 22.53 -22.91
C LEU A 330 15.24 23.58 -21.80
N LEU A 331 14.80 23.23 -20.59
CA LEU A 331 14.86 24.08 -19.38
C LEU A 331 16.05 23.73 -18.46
N GLU A 332 17.07 23.09 -19.00
CA GLU A 332 18.30 22.72 -18.29
C GLU A 332 18.08 21.94 -16.98
N GLY A 333 16.97 21.20 -16.88
CA GLY A 333 16.60 20.41 -15.69
C GLY A 333 15.91 21.19 -14.58
N HIS A 334 15.58 22.47 -14.82
CA HIS A 334 14.95 23.36 -13.85
C HIS A 334 13.63 23.96 -14.37
N PRO A 335 12.61 23.12 -14.69
CA PRO A 335 11.32 23.64 -15.12
C PRO A 335 10.69 24.45 -13.96
N PRO A 336 9.84 25.43 -14.25
CA PRO A 336 9.15 26.17 -13.20
C PRO A 336 8.26 25.23 -12.38
N LEU A 337 8.14 25.49 -11.06
CA LEU A 337 7.42 24.62 -10.11
C LEU A 337 6.01 24.27 -10.55
N TRP A 338 5.25 25.22 -11.12
CA TRP A 338 3.89 24.97 -11.61
C TRP A 338 3.86 23.94 -12.75
N ALA A 339 4.86 23.94 -13.65
CA ALA A 339 4.95 22.97 -14.73
C ALA A 339 5.31 21.57 -14.21
N LEU A 340 6.27 21.48 -13.27
CA LEU A 340 6.63 20.22 -12.62
C LEU A 340 5.40 19.66 -11.86
N MET A 341 4.69 20.48 -11.09
CA MET A 341 3.51 20.03 -10.35
C MET A 341 2.37 19.60 -11.28
N GLY A 342 2.14 20.32 -12.37
CA GLY A 342 1.18 19.92 -13.39
C GLY A 342 1.50 18.55 -13.99
N TYR A 343 2.78 18.31 -14.29
CA TYR A 343 3.28 17.01 -14.75
C TYR A 343 3.06 15.93 -13.68
N LEU A 344 3.50 16.16 -12.44
CA LEU A 344 3.39 15.17 -11.35
C LEU A 344 1.94 14.83 -11.03
N LEU A 345 1.04 15.80 -10.95
CA LEU A 345 -0.39 15.56 -10.69
C LEU A 345 -1.02 14.65 -11.75
N LEU A 346 -0.76 14.90 -13.03
CA LEU A 346 -1.24 14.06 -14.13
C LEU A 346 -0.59 12.68 -14.11
N LEU A 347 0.74 12.62 -13.88
CA LEU A 347 1.49 11.39 -13.78
C LEU A 347 0.95 10.49 -12.67
N PHE A 348 0.76 11.04 -11.47
CA PHE A 348 0.25 10.27 -10.32
C PHE A 348 -1.21 9.86 -10.49
N PHE A 349 -2.01 10.70 -11.16
CA PHE A 349 -3.36 10.31 -11.54
C PHE A 349 -3.38 9.06 -12.41
N PHE A 350 -2.61 9.01 -13.48
CA PHE A 350 -2.57 7.83 -14.35
C PHE A 350 -1.88 6.63 -13.66
N THR A 351 -0.85 6.86 -12.85
CA THR A 351 -0.19 5.81 -12.05
C THR A 351 -1.16 5.16 -11.05
N GLY A 352 -2.06 5.92 -10.44
CA GLY A 352 -3.10 5.39 -9.56
C GLY A 352 -4.08 4.44 -10.26
N ILE A 353 -4.35 4.66 -11.56
CA ILE A 353 -5.11 3.72 -12.38
C ILE A 353 -4.33 2.43 -12.61
N LEU A 354 -3.01 2.51 -12.85
CA LEU A 354 -2.17 1.36 -13.19
C LEU A 354 -2.01 0.37 -12.02
N PHE A 355 -1.82 0.89 -10.81
CA PHE A 355 -1.42 0.09 -9.64
C PHE A 355 -2.37 -1.08 -9.35
N GLY A 356 -3.67 -0.81 -9.26
CA GLY A 356 -4.68 -1.85 -9.00
C GLY A 356 -4.86 -2.82 -10.16
N ASN A 357 -4.83 -2.30 -11.39
CA ASN A 357 -5.07 -3.10 -12.58
C ASN A 357 -3.93 -4.08 -12.87
N PHE A 358 -2.65 -3.66 -12.71
CA PHE A 358 -1.51 -4.56 -12.92
C PHE A 358 -1.49 -5.72 -11.93
N ASN A 359 -1.74 -5.45 -10.63
CA ASN A 359 -1.84 -6.51 -9.64
C ASN A 359 -2.95 -7.53 -9.97
N ALA A 360 -4.13 -7.04 -10.37
CA ALA A 360 -5.24 -7.90 -10.73
C ALA A 360 -4.94 -8.73 -11.99
N LEU A 361 -4.32 -8.14 -13.02
CA LEU A 361 -3.94 -8.81 -14.26
C LEU A 361 -2.82 -9.84 -14.04
N ALA A 362 -1.84 -9.56 -13.18
CA ALA A 362 -0.79 -10.51 -12.80
C ALA A 362 -1.37 -11.74 -12.08
N MET A 363 -2.42 -11.54 -11.29
CA MET A 363 -3.06 -12.60 -10.49
C MET A 363 -4.11 -13.42 -11.28
N GLU A 364 -4.53 -12.94 -12.44
CA GLU A 364 -5.62 -13.58 -13.22
C GLU A 364 -5.35 -15.05 -13.56
N PRO A 365 -4.12 -15.47 -13.99
CA PRO A 365 -3.82 -16.88 -14.25
C PRO A 365 -3.61 -17.73 -12.98
N MET A 366 -3.40 -17.09 -11.82
CA MET A 366 -2.94 -17.71 -10.56
C MET A 366 -4.09 -18.03 -9.58
N GLY A 367 -5.34 -18.06 -10.03
CA GLY A 367 -6.50 -18.21 -9.16
C GLY A 367 -6.47 -19.45 -8.25
N HIS A 368 -5.90 -20.57 -8.72
CA HIS A 368 -5.78 -21.84 -7.97
C HIS A 368 -4.77 -21.79 -6.82
N ILE A 369 -3.79 -20.87 -6.85
CA ILE A 369 -2.78 -20.66 -5.81
C ILE A 369 -2.76 -19.21 -5.32
N ALA A 370 -3.90 -18.50 -5.41
CA ALA A 370 -4.01 -17.05 -5.26
C ALA A 370 -3.30 -16.48 -4.02
N GLY A 371 -3.35 -17.17 -2.87
CA GLY A 371 -2.70 -16.70 -1.64
C GLY A 371 -1.17 -16.64 -1.75
N THR A 372 -0.55 -17.73 -2.17
CA THR A 372 0.92 -17.83 -2.33
C THR A 372 1.39 -17.00 -3.52
N ALA A 373 0.64 -17.02 -4.64
CA ALA A 373 0.95 -16.22 -5.82
C ALA A 373 0.94 -14.72 -5.53
N ALA A 374 -0.02 -14.22 -4.74
CA ALA A 374 -0.06 -12.80 -4.36
C ALA A 374 1.19 -12.38 -3.57
N ALA A 375 1.69 -13.25 -2.69
CA ALA A 375 2.93 -13.00 -1.96
C ALA A 375 4.14 -12.94 -2.90
N VAL A 376 4.23 -13.87 -3.87
CA VAL A 376 5.32 -13.92 -4.85
C VAL A 376 5.26 -12.71 -5.79
N VAL A 377 4.12 -12.45 -6.40
CA VAL A 377 3.92 -11.30 -7.32
C VAL A 377 4.23 -9.98 -6.61
N GLY A 378 3.70 -9.80 -5.39
CA GLY A 378 3.95 -8.62 -4.58
C GLY A 378 5.43 -8.45 -4.22
N SER A 379 6.09 -9.52 -3.79
CA SER A 379 7.52 -9.49 -3.44
C SER A 379 8.40 -9.20 -4.66
N LEU A 380 8.19 -9.89 -5.79
CA LEU A 380 8.94 -9.65 -7.03
C LEU A 380 8.77 -8.22 -7.52
N ALA A 381 7.52 -7.71 -7.56
CA ALA A 381 7.27 -6.33 -7.94
C ALA A 381 7.97 -5.34 -6.99
N THR A 382 7.98 -5.61 -5.67
CA THR A 382 8.65 -4.76 -4.70
C THR A 382 10.17 -4.84 -4.79
N ILE A 383 10.77 -6.02 -5.08
CA ILE A 383 12.21 -6.16 -5.32
C ILE A 383 12.63 -5.35 -6.55
N ILE A 384 11.92 -5.52 -7.67
CA ILE A 384 12.18 -4.77 -8.90
C ILE A 384 12.06 -3.27 -8.61
N SER A 385 11.01 -2.85 -7.93
CA SER A 385 10.77 -1.43 -7.67
C SER A 385 11.78 -0.81 -6.71
N SER A 386 12.20 -1.52 -5.66
CA SER A 386 13.20 -0.99 -4.72
C SER A 386 14.59 -0.90 -5.36
N THR A 387 14.97 -1.88 -6.20
CA THR A 387 16.24 -1.85 -6.93
C THR A 387 16.30 -0.70 -7.92
N LEU A 388 15.23 -0.52 -8.71
CA LEU A 388 15.14 0.57 -9.68
C LEU A 388 14.98 1.93 -9.02
N GLY A 389 14.20 1.98 -7.93
CA GLY A 389 14.04 3.19 -7.14
C GLY A 389 15.35 3.65 -6.51
N TYR A 390 16.17 2.72 -6.02
CA TYR A 390 17.53 3.01 -5.55
C TYR A 390 18.40 3.58 -6.67
N ALA A 391 18.45 2.92 -7.83
CA ALA A 391 19.25 3.38 -8.95
C ALA A 391 18.85 4.78 -9.43
N LEU A 392 17.54 5.06 -9.50
CA LEU A 392 17.02 6.39 -9.84
C LEU A 392 17.34 7.43 -8.78
N GLY A 393 17.19 7.08 -7.51
CA GLY A 393 17.52 7.97 -6.42
C GLY A 393 19.00 8.37 -6.46
N GLN A 394 19.90 7.39 -6.56
CA GLN A 394 21.35 7.62 -6.66
C GLN A 394 21.77 8.42 -7.90
N SER A 395 20.91 8.45 -8.93
CA SER A 395 21.18 9.24 -10.15
C SER A 395 20.83 10.74 -9.99
N TYR A 396 20.31 11.17 -8.82
CA TYR A 396 19.98 12.58 -8.61
C TYR A 396 21.22 13.46 -8.70
N ASP A 397 21.15 14.47 -9.55
CA ASP A 397 22.25 15.35 -9.96
C ASP A 397 21.99 16.83 -9.67
N GLY A 398 21.05 17.13 -8.78
CA GLY A 398 20.61 18.51 -8.51
C GLY A 398 19.57 19.02 -9.51
N THR A 399 19.07 18.19 -10.43
CA THR A 399 18.04 18.52 -11.42
C THR A 399 16.85 17.56 -11.35
N VAL A 400 15.76 17.89 -12.05
CA VAL A 400 14.62 16.95 -12.16
C VAL A 400 14.81 15.90 -13.26
N ARG A 401 15.86 16.02 -14.09
CA ARG A 401 16.10 15.16 -15.28
C ARG A 401 16.15 13.66 -14.95
N PRO A 402 16.93 13.19 -13.95
CA PRO A 402 17.03 11.75 -13.67
C PRO A 402 15.67 11.14 -13.28
N MET A 403 14.89 11.84 -12.47
CA MET A 403 13.55 11.39 -12.08
C MET A 403 12.62 11.27 -13.29
N ILE A 404 12.56 12.29 -14.15
CA ILE A 404 11.67 12.30 -15.33
C ILE A 404 12.13 11.27 -16.35
N ALA A 405 13.45 11.16 -16.61
CA ALA A 405 14.02 10.12 -17.46
C ALA A 405 13.68 8.72 -16.96
N GLY A 406 13.75 8.51 -15.64
CA GLY A 406 13.33 7.27 -14.99
C GLY A 406 11.88 6.93 -15.27
N PHE A 407 10.96 7.87 -15.08
CA PHE A 407 9.54 7.66 -15.43
C PHE A 407 9.37 7.36 -16.92
N ALA A 408 10.01 8.10 -17.81
CA ALA A 408 9.92 7.88 -19.25
C ALA A 408 10.43 6.48 -19.64
N ALA A 409 11.64 6.11 -19.21
CA ALA A 409 12.26 4.83 -19.54
C ALA A 409 11.50 3.65 -18.95
N LEU A 410 11.16 3.71 -17.66
CA LEU A 410 10.54 2.58 -16.97
C LEU A 410 9.08 2.37 -17.41
N THR A 411 8.32 3.42 -17.72
CA THR A 411 6.97 3.26 -18.26
C THR A 411 6.96 2.76 -19.70
N LEU A 412 7.94 3.12 -20.52
CA LEU A 412 8.15 2.55 -21.86
C LEU A 412 8.49 1.05 -21.77
N LEU A 413 9.40 0.66 -20.87
CA LEU A 413 9.73 -0.76 -20.63
C LEU A 413 8.52 -1.52 -20.08
N ALA A 414 7.73 -0.91 -19.21
CA ALA A 414 6.47 -1.49 -18.72
C ALA A 414 5.45 -1.69 -19.85
N SER A 415 5.41 -0.77 -20.82
CA SER A 415 4.57 -0.90 -22.02
C SER A 415 4.99 -2.10 -22.86
N LEU A 416 6.30 -2.31 -23.03
CA LEU A 416 6.84 -3.48 -23.71
C LEU A 416 6.50 -4.77 -22.97
N ALA A 417 6.71 -4.81 -21.65
CA ALA A 417 6.40 -5.98 -20.83
C ALA A 417 4.90 -6.34 -20.91
N MET A 418 4.02 -5.36 -20.81
CA MET A 418 2.58 -5.55 -20.97
C MET A 418 2.22 -6.04 -22.38
N PHE A 419 2.82 -5.46 -23.45
CA PHE A 419 2.61 -5.89 -24.83
C PHE A 419 3.00 -7.34 -25.04
N LEU A 420 4.15 -7.77 -24.53
CA LEU A 420 4.61 -9.16 -24.62
C LEU A 420 3.67 -10.13 -23.88
N ALA A 421 3.23 -9.76 -22.67
CA ALA A 421 2.26 -10.53 -21.90
C ALA A 421 0.94 -10.73 -22.66
N GLU A 422 0.40 -9.66 -23.26
CA GLU A 422 -0.84 -9.71 -24.04
C GLU A 422 -0.70 -10.46 -25.37
N ARG A 423 0.45 -10.35 -26.02
CA ARG A 423 0.76 -11.14 -27.22
C ARG A 423 0.75 -12.63 -26.91
N TYR A 424 1.44 -13.05 -25.86
CA TYR A 424 1.46 -14.45 -25.44
C TYR A 424 0.06 -14.96 -25.12
N ARG A 425 -0.72 -14.21 -24.34
CA ARG A 425 -2.09 -14.58 -23.96
C ARG A 425 -3.02 -14.82 -25.15
N ARG A 426 -2.82 -14.11 -26.28
CA ARG A 426 -3.64 -14.28 -27.50
C ARG A 426 -3.28 -15.52 -28.28
N HIS A 427 -2.12 -16.10 -28.04
CA HIS A 427 -1.63 -17.27 -28.74
C HIS A 427 -1.73 -18.57 -27.89
N ALA A 428 -1.97 -18.44 -26.57
CA ALA A 428 -2.25 -19.54 -25.67
C ALA A 428 -3.76 -19.74 -25.50
#